data_52c0a2fe5f5f4fa2c5b955ba82cee8bf
#
_entry.id   52c0a2fe5f5f4fa2c5b955ba82cee8bf
#
_cell.length_a   1.000
_cell.length_b   1.000
_cell.length_c   1.000
_cell.angle_alpha   90.00
_cell.angle_beta   90.00
_cell.angle_gamma   90.00
#
_symmetry.space_group_name_H-M   'P 1'
#
loop_
_entity.id
_entity.type
_entity.pdbx_description
1 polymer ?
#
loop_
_entity_poly.entity_id
_entity_poly.type
_entity_poly.pdbx_seq_one_letter_code
_entity_poly.pdbx_strand_id
1 'polypeptide(L)'
;MKILTASAMKIAEGAAVAQGGSYLELMEQAGAGAAEGILTLVDPAERETLILCGKGNNGGDGLVVARHLAKAGGKVTVLLLMGRELSPLSRSNLFLLEGLPVKVLDAEALSEAERLELFRRAGVFVDAVFGTGFSGELPEKIREAMALANRSAGLKIAMDLSSGLNCDTGAFDPDTFRADVTYTFGAKKPAHVLKSSRALCGRVEVVDIGISPAHLDASPEGITMLSRELAAQCLPKRWEDSNKGDYGKLLNLGGCRDMTGAVLLSSEAALRCGVGLLRVASVKEVVGLVGGRLPECIHTVLPETEDGVLSVDAAENLKGYLDWATAALFGCGLSVTEDTKLLAEAVIEGCEKPLVIDADGLNCAAADPEVLKKRAGPTVLTPHIKEMSRLTGLPVDVVKARRFDVAGQFAAKYGVTVVLKDSNTVIASSDGRRYLSDNGNAGMAKGGSGDVLAGIIASLLAQGASPLQAAVAGVFLHASAGDLAEQNLTQYAMLPSDLIGELPYAFRALI
;
A
#
# COMPACT_ATOMS: atom_id res chain seq x y z
N MET A 1 12.77 -0.88 -1.98
CA MET A 1 12.56 0.41 -2.70
C MET A 1 11.71 1.32 -1.83
N LYS A 2 12.08 2.59 -1.69
CA LYS A 2 11.30 3.61 -0.99
C LYS A 2 10.28 4.27 -1.92
N ILE A 3 9.14 4.63 -1.35
CA ILE A 3 8.09 5.44 -1.95
C ILE A 3 7.94 6.67 -1.06
N LEU A 4 7.89 7.85 -1.66
CA LEU A 4 7.81 9.10 -0.92
C LEU A 4 6.47 9.80 -1.21
N THR A 5 5.78 10.22 -0.15
CA THR A 5 4.65 11.14 -0.25
C THR A 5 5.10 12.50 -0.79
N ALA A 6 4.16 13.35 -1.19
CA ALA A 6 4.50 14.71 -1.65
C ALA A 6 5.28 15.49 -0.57
N SER A 7 4.89 15.36 0.71
CA SER A 7 5.59 16.01 1.82
C SER A 7 6.98 15.41 2.04
N ALA A 8 7.12 14.09 1.99
CA ALA A 8 8.38 13.39 2.13
C ALA A 8 9.38 13.75 1.04
N MET A 9 8.91 13.86 -0.22
CA MET A 9 9.73 14.27 -1.34
C MET A 9 10.24 15.71 -1.17
N LYS A 10 9.36 16.63 -0.77
CA LYS A 10 9.74 18.02 -0.50
C LYS A 10 10.79 18.14 0.62
N ILE A 11 10.72 17.30 1.66
CA ILE A 11 11.74 17.25 2.71
C ILE A 11 13.08 16.77 2.14
N ALA A 12 13.09 15.72 1.31
CA ALA A 12 14.30 15.19 0.70
C ALA A 12 14.96 16.20 -0.26
N GLU A 13 14.17 16.90 -1.09
CA GLU A 13 14.64 17.99 -1.95
C GLU A 13 15.24 19.13 -1.14
N GLY A 14 14.53 19.58 -0.08
CA GLY A 14 15.04 20.63 0.82
C GLY A 14 16.34 20.26 1.50
N ALA A 15 16.52 18.99 1.89
CA ALA A 15 17.77 18.51 2.47
C ALA A 15 18.92 18.50 1.46
N ALA A 16 18.67 18.14 0.21
CA ALA A 16 19.68 18.19 -0.87
C ALA A 16 20.10 19.65 -1.16
N VAL A 17 19.13 20.58 -1.22
CA VAL A 17 19.42 22.00 -1.40
C VAL A 17 20.21 22.59 -0.22
N ALA A 18 19.89 22.21 1.01
CA ALA A 18 20.62 22.66 2.21
C ALA A 18 22.09 22.19 2.24
N GLN A 19 22.44 21.15 1.50
CA GLN A 19 23.81 20.65 1.35
C GLN A 19 24.58 21.25 0.17
N GLY A 20 24.05 22.30 -0.47
CA GLY A 20 24.74 23.07 -1.51
C GLY A 20 24.19 22.89 -2.92
N GLY A 21 23.15 22.09 -3.12
CA GLY A 21 22.40 22.03 -4.36
C GLY A 21 21.44 23.21 -4.54
N SER A 22 20.76 23.28 -5.64
CA SER A 22 19.70 24.25 -5.90
C SER A 22 18.46 23.59 -6.53
N TYR A 23 17.30 24.18 -6.30
CA TYR A 23 16.06 23.71 -6.97
C TYR A 23 16.13 23.81 -8.50
N LEU A 24 16.94 24.75 -9.03
CA LEU A 24 17.14 24.87 -10.47
C LEU A 24 17.94 23.67 -11.03
N GLU A 25 18.96 23.22 -10.30
CA GLU A 25 19.73 22.03 -10.67
C GLU A 25 18.88 20.76 -10.59
N LEU A 26 18.07 20.58 -9.54
CA LEU A 26 17.13 19.46 -9.43
C LEU A 26 16.18 19.43 -10.62
N MET A 27 15.60 20.59 -11.00
CA MET A 27 14.71 20.72 -12.16
C MET A 27 15.45 20.44 -13.49
N GLU A 28 16.68 20.90 -13.63
CA GLU A 28 17.51 20.60 -14.82
C GLU A 28 17.74 19.09 -14.97
N GLN A 29 18.13 18.43 -13.88
CA GLN A 29 18.36 16.97 -13.90
C GLN A 29 17.07 16.19 -14.17
N ALA A 30 15.94 16.63 -13.59
CA ALA A 30 14.63 16.04 -13.82
C ALA A 30 14.22 16.09 -15.30
N GLY A 31 14.25 17.29 -15.89
CA GLY A 31 13.88 17.46 -17.29
C GLY A 31 14.87 16.85 -18.27
N ALA A 32 16.18 16.92 -18.00
CA ALA A 32 17.21 16.31 -18.84
C ALA A 32 17.08 14.78 -18.86
N GLY A 33 16.97 14.13 -17.68
CA GLY A 33 16.82 12.70 -17.61
C GLY A 33 15.51 12.19 -18.22
N ALA A 34 14.40 12.94 -18.07
CA ALA A 34 13.16 12.65 -18.77
C ALA A 34 13.33 12.77 -20.30
N ALA A 35 14.01 13.81 -20.78
CA ALA A 35 14.28 13.99 -22.22
C ALA A 35 15.15 12.86 -22.78
N GLU A 36 16.19 12.44 -22.06
CA GLU A 36 16.99 11.26 -22.43
C GLU A 36 16.13 10.01 -22.57
N GLY A 37 15.26 9.75 -21.59
CA GLY A 37 14.31 8.65 -21.64
C GLY A 37 13.38 8.73 -22.87
N ILE A 38 12.84 9.92 -23.18
CA ILE A 38 11.99 10.15 -24.35
C ILE A 38 12.75 9.83 -25.66
N LEU A 39 14.00 10.26 -25.77
CA LEU A 39 14.85 10.01 -26.93
C LEU A 39 15.15 8.54 -27.17
N THR A 40 15.02 7.67 -26.14
CA THR A 40 15.12 6.22 -26.32
C THR A 40 13.84 5.60 -26.92
N LEU A 41 12.71 6.31 -26.84
CA LEU A 41 11.40 5.80 -27.27
C LEU A 41 11.02 6.28 -28.69
N VAL A 42 11.46 7.47 -29.07
CA VAL A 42 11.08 8.10 -30.33
C VAL A 42 12.24 8.92 -30.93
N ASP A 43 12.30 8.98 -32.25
CA ASP A 43 13.10 9.99 -32.93
C ASP A 43 12.33 11.33 -32.92
N PRO A 44 12.83 12.37 -32.22
CA PRO A 44 12.11 13.63 -32.09
C PRO A 44 12.06 14.44 -33.40
N ALA A 45 12.89 14.12 -34.40
CA ALA A 45 12.85 14.75 -35.72
C ALA A 45 11.70 14.23 -36.59
N GLU A 46 11.28 12.98 -36.37
CA GLU A 46 10.21 12.34 -37.15
C GLU A 46 8.81 12.64 -36.60
N ARG A 47 8.68 12.94 -35.31
CA ARG A 47 7.39 13.15 -34.64
C ARG A 47 7.31 14.53 -34.01
N GLU A 48 6.19 15.24 -34.24
CA GLU A 48 5.91 16.48 -33.54
C GLU A 48 5.61 16.20 -32.05
N THR A 49 6.36 16.87 -31.16
CA THR A 49 6.17 16.76 -29.72
C THR A 49 5.38 17.97 -29.20
N LEU A 50 4.24 17.71 -28.58
CA LEU A 50 3.43 18.72 -27.90
C LEU A 50 3.61 18.58 -26.38
N ILE A 51 4.20 19.61 -25.76
CA ILE A 51 4.42 19.65 -24.31
C ILE A 51 3.35 20.55 -23.69
N LEU A 52 2.53 19.97 -22.84
CA LEU A 52 1.44 20.64 -22.12
C LEU A 52 2.01 21.15 -20.79
N CYS A 53 2.20 22.45 -20.66
CA CYS A 53 2.82 23.06 -19.48
C CYS A 53 1.80 23.76 -18.59
N GLY A 54 1.85 23.46 -17.29
CA GLY A 54 1.21 24.22 -16.23
C GLY A 54 2.06 25.42 -15.80
N LYS A 55 1.55 26.21 -14.85
CA LYS A 55 2.25 27.40 -14.32
C LYS A 55 3.27 27.08 -13.21
N GLY A 56 3.20 25.87 -12.62
CA GLY A 56 4.03 25.43 -11.50
C GLY A 56 5.38 24.85 -11.94
N ASN A 57 6.10 24.25 -10.98
CA ASN A 57 7.44 23.69 -11.24
C ASN A 57 7.41 22.50 -12.21
N ASN A 58 6.34 21.67 -12.21
CA ASN A 58 6.20 20.62 -13.21
C ASN A 58 6.20 21.16 -14.65
N GLY A 59 5.59 22.33 -14.86
CA GLY A 59 5.70 23.07 -16.12
C GLY A 59 7.15 23.45 -16.44
N GLY A 60 7.94 23.80 -15.44
CA GLY A 60 9.39 24.06 -15.56
C GLY A 60 10.15 22.82 -16.05
N ASP A 61 9.87 21.66 -15.49
CA ASP A 61 10.45 20.38 -15.93
C ASP A 61 10.12 20.12 -17.41
N GLY A 62 8.87 20.38 -17.84
CA GLY A 62 8.45 20.31 -19.23
C GLY A 62 9.20 21.29 -20.15
N LEU A 63 9.54 22.51 -19.68
CA LEU A 63 10.34 23.49 -20.44
C LEU A 63 11.80 23.03 -20.58
N VAL A 64 12.37 22.35 -19.58
CA VAL A 64 13.68 21.70 -19.69
C VAL A 64 13.64 20.60 -20.73
N VAL A 65 12.61 19.73 -20.71
CA VAL A 65 12.40 18.69 -21.74
C VAL A 65 12.34 19.33 -23.12
N ALA A 66 11.57 20.41 -23.30
CA ALA A 66 11.46 21.13 -24.58
C ALA A 66 12.83 21.55 -25.12
N ARG A 67 13.67 22.10 -24.24
CA ARG A 67 15.02 22.55 -24.60
C ARG A 67 15.92 21.40 -25.05
N HIS A 68 15.90 20.28 -24.32
CA HIS A 68 16.74 19.12 -24.65
C HIS A 68 16.29 18.43 -25.94
N LEU A 69 14.98 18.24 -26.15
CA LEU A 69 14.44 17.66 -27.37
C LEU A 69 14.72 18.54 -28.60
N ALA A 70 14.60 19.88 -28.47
CA ALA A 70 14.92 20.82 -29.55
C ALA A 70 16.40 20.79 -29.92
N LYS A 71 17.32 20.70 -28.93
CA LYS A 71 18.77 20.54 -29.16
C LYS A 71 19.11 19.23 -29.86
N ALA A 72 18.28 18.19 -29.66
CA ALA A 72 18.39 16.90 -30.38
C ALA A 72 17.74 16.93 -31.77
N GLY A 73 17.33 18.10 -32.28
CA GLY A 73 16.72 18.26 -33.59
C GLY A 73 15.21 18.04 -33.65
N GLY A 74 14.56 17.96 -32.51
CA GLY A 74 13.13 17.69 -32.38
C GLY A 74 12.23 18.85 -32.82
N LYS A 75 11.05 18.52 -33.34
CA LYS A 75 9.96 19.46 -33.65
C LYS A 75 9.11 19.66 -32.41
N VAL A 76 9.40 20.68 -31.61
CA VAL A 76 8.78 20.86 -30.28
C VAL A 76 7.85 22.08 -30.29
N THR A 77 6.64 21.85 -29.80
CA THR A 77 5.66 22.91 -29.45
C THR A 77 5.35 22.81 -27.96
N VAL A 78 5.53 23.90 -27.22
CA VAL A 78 5.10 24.09 -25.85
C VAL A 78 3.75 24.79 -25.85
N LEU A 79 2.76 24.26 -25.19
CA LEU A 79 1.44 24.84 -24.98
C LEU A 79 1.26 25.21 -23.50
N LEU A 80 1.30 26.50 -23.19
CA LEU A 80 1.05 27.03 -21.86
C LEU A 80 -0.46 26.99 -21.59
N LEU A 81 -0.94 26.04 -20.80
CA LEU A 81 -2.38 25.83 -20.55
C LEU A 81 -2.99 26.79 -19.52
N MET A 82 -2.15 27.47 -18.73
CA MET A 82 -2.56 28.32 -17.62
C MET A 82 -1.98 29.76 -17.77
N GLY A 83 -1.73 30.17 -19.00
CA GLY A 83 -1.15 31.51 -19.32
C GLY A 83 0.35 31.61 -19.01
N ARG A 84 0.87 32.84 -19.08
CA ARG A 84 2.31 33.16 -18.97
C ARG A 84 2.78 33.54 -17.56
N GLU A 85 1.90 33.53 -16.57
CA GLU A 85 2.27 33.76 -15.17
C GLU A 85 2.85 32.49 -14.55
N LEU A 86 4.12 32.24 -14.80
CA LEU A 86 4.82 31.03 -14.36
C LEU A 86 5.53 31.20 -13.01
N SER A 87 5.81 30.10 -12.32
CA SER A 87 6.69 30.09 -11.14
C SER A 87 8.08 30.69 -11.50
N PRO A 88 8.85 31.19 -10.53
CA PRO A 88 10.18 31.76 -10.81
C PRO A 88 11.10 30.79 -11.56
N LEU A 89 11.14 29.49 -11.16
CA LEU A 89 11.97 28.49 -11.83
C LEU A 89 11.48 28.17 -13.24
N SER A 90 10.18 28.05 -13.44
CA SER A 90 9.60 27.84 -14.78
C SER A 90 9.83 29.04 -15.71
N ARG A 91 9.76 30.25 -15.18
CA ARG A 91 10.06 31.47 -15.96
C ARG A 91 11.52 31.50 -16.41
N SER A 92 12.46 31.13 -15.55
CA SER A 92 13.87 31.03 -15.92
C SER A 92 14.08 30.00 -17.05
N ASN A 93 13.41 28.85 -16.99
CA ASN A 93 13.49 27.85 -18.05
C ASN A 93 12.79 28.26 -19.34
N LEU A 94 11.71 29.03 -19.27
CA LEU A 94 11.08 29.61 -20.46
C LEU A 94 12.03 30.59 -21.19
N PHE A 95 12.76 31.40 -20.45
CA PHE A 95 13.77 32.29 -21.02
C PHE A 95 14.90 31.54 -21.76
N LEU A 96 15.29 30.39 -21.24
CA LEU A 96 16.32 29.52 -21.84
C LEU A 96 15.88 28.84 -23.15
N LEU A 97 14.61 28.97 -23.56
CA LEU A 97 14.14 28.55 -24.89
C LEU A 97 14.34 29.60 -25.97
N GLU A 98 14.67 30.84 -25.62
CA GLU A 98 14.91 31.92 -26.60
C GLU A 98 16.06 31.56 -27.55
N GLY A 99 15.82 31.73 -28.84
CA GLY A 99 16.79 31.41 -29.89
C GLY A 99 16.84 29.91 -30.29
N LEU A 100 16.08 29.04 -29.60
CA LEU A 100 15.92 27.63 -29.99
C LEU A 100 14.70 27.44 -30.92
N PRO A 101 14.69 26.36 -31.73
CA PRO A 101 13.58 26.05 -32.64
C PRO A 101 12.37 25.45 -31.89
N VAL A 102 11.93 26.12 -30.83
CA VAL A 102 10.77 25.74 -30.01
C VAL A 102 9.64 26.73 -30.23
N LYS A 103 8.45 26.21 -30.58
CA LYS A 103 7.26 27.05 -30.69
C LYS A 103 6.56 27.12 -29.35
N VAL A 104 6.49 28.31 -28.73
CA VAL A 104 5.80 28.52 -27.45
C VAL A 104 4.48 29.25 -27.70
N LEU A 105 3.37 28.58 -27.38
CA LEU A 105 2.01 29.03 -27.57
C LEU A 105 1.29 29.21 -26.23
N ASP A 106 0.39 30.19 -26.16
CA ASP A 106 -0.54 30.36 -25.06
C ASP A 106 -1.90 29.77 -25.47
N ALA A 107 -2.44 28.83 -24.70
CA ALA A 107 -3.70 28.20 -25.03
C ALA A 107 -4.88 29.16 -25.07
N GLU A 108 -4.81 30.27 -24.32
CA GLU A 108 -5.85 31.31 -24.31
C GLU A 108 -5.85 32.18 -25.58
N ALA A 109 -4.72 32.24 -26.28
CA ALA A 109 -4.59 32.97 -27.52
C ALA A 109 -5.01 32.17 -28.77
N LEU A 110 -5.28 30.87 -28.63
CA LEU A 110 -5.61 29.98 -29.73
C LEU A 110 -7.13 29.80 -29.88
N SER A 111 -7.61 29.79 -31.11
CA SER A 111 -8.94 29.32 -31.44
C SER A 111 -9.07 27.82 -31.18
N GLU A 112 -10.32 27.33 -31.03
CA GLU A 112 -10.61 25.91 -30.88
C GLU A 112 -10.05 25.08 -32.04
N ALA A 113 -10.19 25.56 -33.28
CA ALA A 113 -9.68 24.86 -34.46
C ALA A 113 -8.13 24.72 -34.44
N GLU A 114 -7.42 25.79 -34.03
CA GLU A 114 -5.95 25.73 -33.91
C GLU A 114 -5.53 24.76 -32.80
N ARG A 115 -6.24 24.72 -31.67
CA ARG A 115 -5.97 23.76 -30.59
C ARG A 115 -6.17 22.31 -31.08
N LEU A 116 -7.31 22.04 -31.71
CA LEU A 116 -7.60 20.71 -32.26
C LEU A 116 -6.55 20.27 -33.28
N GLU A 117 -6.09 21.17 -34.15
CA GLU A 117 -5.04 20.86 -35.12
C GLU A 117 -3.70 20.53 -34.47
N LEU A 118 -3.30 21.25 -33.39
CA LEU A 118 -2.10 20.93 -32.61
C LEU A 118 -2.16 19.50 -32.03
N PHE A 119 -3.29 19.14 -31.41
CA PHE A 119 -3.45 17.79 -30.83
C PHE A 119 -3.52 16.71 -31.91
N ARG A 120 -4.10 17.01 -33.08
CA ARG A 120 -4.17 16.07 -34.22
C ARG A 120 -2.78 15.76 -34.81
N ARG A 121 -1.87 16.76 -34.86
CA ARG A 121 -0.54 16.63 -35.46
C ARG A 121 0.49 16.02 -34.52
N ALA A 122 0.28 16.14 -33.21
CA ALA A 122 1.21 15.66 -32.22
C ALA A 122 1.34 14.14 -32.26
N GLY A 123 2.57 13.66 -32.45
CA GLY A 123 2.94 12.25 -32.35
C GLY A 123 3.44 11.84 -30.96
N VAL A 124 3.82 12.85 -30.15
CA VAL A 124 4.21 12.69 -28.75
C VAL A 124 3.54 13.78 -27.91
N PHE A 125 2.94 13.39 -26.82
CA PHE A 125 2.39 14.27 -25.80
C PHE A 125 3.23 14.19 -24.53
N VAL A 126 3.64 15.32 -23.99
CA VAL A 126 4.31 15.40 -22.68
C VAL A 126 3.41 16.21 -21.75
N ASP A 127 2.86 15.55 -20.74
CA ASP A 127 2.08 16.16 -19.68
C ASP A 127 3.01 16.69 -18.58
N ALA A 128 3.13 17.99 -18.52
CA ALA A 128 3.89 18.74 -17.52
C ALA A 128 2.99 19.80 -16.84
N VAL A 129 1.69 19.49 -16.63
CA VAL A 129 0.75 20.46 -16.06
C VAL A 129 0.78 20.43 -14.54
N PHE A 130 0.48 19.28 -13.94
CA PHE A 130 0.46 19.11 -12.50
C PHE A 130 1.39 17.96 -12.07
N GLY A 131 2.17 18.17 -11.02
CA GLY A 131 2.98 17.15 -10.35
C GLY A 131 2.38 16.80 -8.97
N THR A 132 3.25 16.56 -7.97
CA THR A 132 2.88 16.12 -6.61
C THR A 132 1.90 17.03 -5.87
N GLY A 133 1.76 18.29 -6.25
CA GLY A 133 0.89 19.26 -5.58
C GLY A 133 -0.59 19.23 -5.99
N PHE A 134 -0.99 18.35 -6.91
CA PHE A 134 -2.37 18.29 -7.38
C PHE A 134 -3.33 17.68 -6.36
N SER A 135 -4.50 18.31 -6.18
CA SER A 135 -5.60 17.80 -5.37
C SER A 135 -6.95 18.32 -5.89
N GLY A 136 -7.98 17.52 -5.73
CA GLY A 136 -9.35 17.85 -6.17
C GLY A 136 -9.61 17.50 -7.62
N GLU A 137 -10.39 18.33 -8.31
CA GLU A 137 -10.79 18.14 -9.71
C GLU A 137 -9.94 18.98 -10.67
N LEU A 138 -9.79 18.51 -11.90
CA LEU A 138 -9.14 19.29 -12.96
C LEU A 138 -9.96 20.55 -13.32
N PRO A 139 -9.33 21.72 -13.45
CA PRO A 139 -9.99 22.87 -14.06
C PRO A 139 -10.48 22.53 -15.47
N GLU A 140 -11.63 23.08 -15.87
CA GLU A 140 -12.32 22.70 -17.13
C GLU A 140 -11.40 22.75 -18.36
N LYS A 141 -10.65 23.86 -18.54
CA LYS A 141 -9.70 24.00 -19.65
C LYS A 141 -8.62 22.92 -19.67
N ILE A 142 -8.15 22.50 -18.50
CA ILE A 142 -7.16 21.42 -18.37
C ILE A 142 -7.81 20.06 -18.66
N ARG A 143 -9.02 19.84 -18.14
CA ARG A 143 -9.82 18.65 -18.41
C ARG A 143 -10.02 18.42 -19.90
N GLU A 144 -10.40 19.48 -20.66
CA GLU A 144 -10.52 19.41 -22.11
C GLU A 144 -9.21 19.02 -22.80
N ALA A 145 -8.07 19.63 -22.39
CA ALA A 145 -6.77 19.31 -22.95
C ALA A 145 -6.36 17.87 -22.67
N MET A 146 -6.56 17.37 -21.44
CA MET A 146 -6.28 15.98 -21.08
C MET A 146 -7.17 15.00 -21.85
N ALA A 147 -8.46 15.32 -22.00
CA ALA A 147 -9.40 14.50 -22.79
C ALA A 147 -8.98 14.43 -24.26
N LEU A 148 -8.52 15.54 -24.86
CA LEU A 148 -8.00 15.55 -26.23
C LEU A 148 -6.73 14.70 -26.36
N ALA A 149 -5.77 14.85 -25.45
CA ALA A 149 -4.56 14.05 -25.44
C ALA A 149 -4.87 12.55 -25.27
N ASN A 150 -5.78 12.19 -24.37
CA ASN A 150 -6.18 10.81 -24.13
C ASN A 150 -6.81 10.12 -25.36
N ARG A 151 -7.54 10.89 -26.21
CA ARG A 151 -8.14 10.38 -27.46
C ARG A 151 -7.16 10.30 -28.62
N SER A 152 -6.03 10.98 -28.51
CA SER A 152 -5.02 11.02 -29.58
C SER A 152 -4.21 9.74 -29.60
N ALA A 153 -3.74 9.34 -30.81
CA ALA A 153 -2.95 8.12 -31.01
C ALA A 153 -1.45 8.27 -30.67
N GLY A 154 -0.98 9.51 -30.36
CA GLY A 154 0.42 9.77 -30.02
C GLY A 154 0.87 9.11 -28.72
N LEU A 155 2.19 8.90 -28.57
CA LEU A 155 2.81 8.44 -27.33
C LEU A 155 2.58 9.46 -26.20
N LYS A 156 2.13 8.98 -25.04
CA LYS A 156 1.74 9.81 -23.90
C LYS A 156 2.73 9.66 -22.76
N ILE A 157 3.35 10.74 -22.38
CA ILE A 157 4.41 10.80 -21.36
C ILE A 157 3.97 11.75 -20.26
N ALA A 158 4.02 11.31 -19.01
CA ALA A 158 3.79 12.19 -17.87
C ALA A 158 5.11 12.57 -17.18
N MET A 159 5.20 13.83 -16.79
CA MET A 159 6.27 14.34 -15.95
C MET A 159 5.86 14.25 -14.50
N ASP A 160 6.61 13.50 -13.73
CA ASP A 160 6.40 13.18 -12.31
C ASP A 160 5.12 12.41 -12.01
N LEU A 161 3.96 12.93 -12.37
CA LEU A 161 2.63 12.34 -12.20
C LEU A 161 1.71 12.70 -13.38
N SER A 162 0.79 11.83 -13.72
CA SER A 162 -0.28 12.17 -14.65
C SER A 162 -1.17 13.26 -14.08
N SER A 163 -1.39 14.35 -14.83
CA SER A 163 -2.23 15.47 -14.39
C SER A 163 -3.67 15.02 -14.15
N GLY A 164 -4.20 15.35 -13.00
CA GLY A 164 -5.49 14.86 -12.49
C GLY A 164 -5.37 13.75 -11.47
N LEU A 165 -4.15 13.27 -11.18
CA LEU A 165 -3.87 12.22 -10.21
C LEU A 165 -3.29 12.80 -8.92
N ASN A 166 -3.90 12.48 -7.77
CA ASN A 166 -3.36 12.87 -6.47
C ASN A 166 -2.21 11.95 -6.06
N CYS A 167 -1.07 12.56 -5.74
CA CYS A 167 0.19 11.90 -5.41
C CYS A 167 0.07 10.84 -4.30
N ASP A 168 -0.59 11.19 -3.19
CA ASP A 168 -0.54 10.41 -1.96
C ASP A 168 -1.70 9.42 -1.81
N THR A 169 -2.87 9.81 -2.34
CA THR A 169 -4.10 9.03 -2.18
C THR A 169 -4.39 8.11 -3.36
N GLY A 170 -3.84 8.42 -4.56
CA GLY A 170 -4.20 7.76 -5.80
C GLY A 170 -5.63 8.09 -6.28
N ALA A 171 -6.29 9.11 -5.68
CA ALA A 171 -7.55 9.63 -6.19
C ALA A 171 -7.31 10.37 -7.51
N PHE A 172 -8.23 10.28 -8.45
CA PHE A 172 -8.06 10.83 -9.78
C PHE A 172 -9.36 11.41 -10.36
N ASP A 173 -9.19 12.42 -11.21
CA ASP A 173 -10.27 12.96 -12.03
C ASP A 173 -10.60 11.99 -13.19
N PRO A 174 -11.87 11.85 -13.61
CA PRO A 174 -12.24 10.99 -14.76
C PRO A 174 -11.44 11.27 -16.04
N ASP A 175 -11.06 12.51 -16.28
CA ASP A 175 -10.27 12.94 -17.44
C ASP A 175 -8.76 13.02 -17.18
N THR A 176 -8.28 12.46 -16.07
CA THR A 176 -6.83 12.33 -15.77
C THR A 176 -6.06 11.86 -17.00
N PHE A 177 -4.92 12.47 -17.26
CA PHE A 177 -4.00 12.09 -18.34
C PHE A 177 -3.60 10.62 -18.17
N ARG A 178 -3.68 9.84 -19.24
CA ARG A 178 -3.36 8.40 -19.25
C ARG A 178 -2.02 8.19 -19.93
N ALA A 179 -0.96 8.15 -19.14
CA ALA A 179 0.39 7.98 -19.65
C ALA A 179 0.67 6.56 -20.13
N ASP A 180 1.47 6.44 -21.20
CA ASP A 180 2.14 5.19 -21.57
C ASP A 180 3.44 5.03 -20.75
N VAL A 181 4.12 6.14 -20.46
CA VAL A 181 5.31 6.22 -19.62
C VAL A 181 5.24 7.44 -18.70
N THR A 182 5.62 7.26 -17.44
CA THR A 182 5.80 8.36 -16.48
C THR A 182 7.27 8.41 -16.06
N TYR A 183 7.92 9.55 -16.25
CA TYR A 183 9.23 9.84 -15.68
C TYR A 183 9.03 10.57 -14.35
N THR A 184 9.26 9.86 -13.24
CA THR A 184 9.11 10.39 -11.89
C THR A 184 10.46 10.70 -11.27
N PHE A 185 10.54 11.74 -10.44
CA PHE A 185 11.79 12.32 -9.97
C PHE A 185 12.18 11.84 -8.60
N GLY A 186 13.43 11.37 -8.43
CA GLY A 186 14.05 10.93 -7.20
C GLY A 186 13.49 9.62 -6.62
N ALA A 187 12.18 9.48 -6.50
CA ALA A 187 11.52 8.29 -5.98
C ALA A 187 10.11 8.11 -6.55
N LYS A 188 9.59 6.87 -6.56
CA LYS A 188 8.17 6.62 -6.83
C LYS A 188 7.32 7.23 -5.73
N LYS A 189 6.10 7.62 -6.09
CA LYS A 189 5.07 8.15 -5.19
C LYS A 189 3.98 7.10 -4.97
N PRO A 190 3.15 7.22 -3.91
CA PRO A 190 2.06 6.28 -3.65
C PRO A 190 1.17 5.99 -4.88
N ALA A 191 0.78 7.05 -5.60
CA ALA A 191 -0.07 6.93 -6.78
C ALA A 191 0.49 6.03 -7.90
N HIS A 192 1.81 5.90 -8.02
CA HIS A 192 2.47 5.05 -9.02
C HIS A 192 2.33 3.55 -8.73
N VAL A 193 2.03 3.17 -7.48
CA VAL A 193 2.03 1.77 -7.03
C VAL A 193 0.67 1.31 -6.52
N LEU A 194 -0.22 2.24 -6.16
CA LEU A 194 -1.57 1.91 -5.74
C LEU A 194 -2.36 1.30 -6.90
N LYS A 195 -2.96 0.13 -6.68
CA LYS A 195 -3.73 -0.61 -7.70
C LYS A 195 -4.88 0.19 -8.29
N SER A 196 -5.40 1.18 -7.53
CA SER A 196 -6.46 2.08 -7.99
C SER A 196 -6.03 3.08 -9.05
N SER A 197 -4.74 3.43 -9.11
CA SER A 197 -4.22 4.54 -9.93
C SER A 197 -3.06 4.17 -10.86
N ARG A 198 -2.29 3.13 -10.56
CA ARG A 198 -1.08 2.78 -11.31
C ARG A 198 -1.29 2.61 -12.82
N ALA A 199 -2.49 2.17 -13.23
CA ALA A 199 -2.83 2.01 -14.65
C ALA A 199 -2.87 3.35 -15.41
N LEU A 200 -3.02 4.49 -14.72
CA LEU A 200 -2.99 5.83 -15.32
C LEU A 200 -1.56 6.33 -15.57
N CYS A 201 -0.57 5.71 -14.93
CA CYS A 201 0.83 6.12 -14.99
C CYS A 201 1.65 5.36 -16.06
N GLY A 202 1.10 4.30 -16.65
CA GLY A 202 1.84 3.43 -17.56
C GLY A 202 3.12 2.85 -16.94
N ARG A 203 4.19 2.74 -17.72
CA ARG A 203 5.51 2.33 -17.22
C ARG A 203 6.14 3.49 -16.44
N VAL A 204 6.44 3.29 -15.16
CA VAL A 204 7.02 4.32 -14.29
C VAL A 204 8.53 4.15 -14.17
N GLU A 205 9.28 5.12 -14.65
CA GLU A 205 10.74 5.20 -14.58
C GLU A 205 11.16 6.30 -13.62
N VAL A 206 12.11 5.98 -12.73
CA VAL A 206 12.64 6.93 -11.76
C VAL A 206 13.86 7.60 -12.36
N VAL A 207 13.79 8.92 -12.51
CA VAL A 207 14.91 9.76 -12.92
C VAL A 207 15.69 10.16 -11.67
N ASP A 208 17.00 9.91 -11.68
CA ASP A 208 17.89 10.43 -10.63
C ASP A 208 18.05 11.94 -10.83
N ILE A 209 17.74 12.68 -9.79
CA ILE A 209 17.82 14.14 -9.76
C ILE A 209 18.92 14.66 -8.82
N GLY A 210 19.87 13.79 -8.43
CA GLY A 210 20.99 14.14 -7.58
C GLY A 210 20.68 14.20 -6.07
N ILE A 211 19.55 13.65 -5.64
CA ILE A 211 19.25 13.50 -4.20
C ILE A 211 19.90 12.22 -3.71
N SER A 212 20.75 12.32 -2.70
CA SER A 212 21.45 11.15 -2.17
C SER A 212 20.45 10.10 -1.63
N PRO A 213 20.76 8.80 -1.79
CA PRO A 213 19.93 7.73 -1.19
C PRO A 213 19.70 7.93 0.31
N ALA A 214 20.68 8.48 1.04
CA ALA A 214 20.55 8.77 2.46
C ALA A 214 19.42 9.76 2.76
N HIS A 215 19.21 10.78 1.93
CA HIS A 215 18.12 11.74 2.11
C HIS A 215 16.74 11.13 1.76
N LEU A 216 16.69 10.28 0.73
CA LEU A 216 15.47 9.56 0.37
C LEU A 216 15.07 8.55 1.47
N ASP A 217 16.05 7.87 2.06
CA ASP A 217 15.83 6.86 3.11
C ASP A 217 15.52 7.48 4.49
N ALA A 218 16.08 8.64 4.79
CA ALA A 218 15.89 9.32 6.07
C ALA A 218 14.54 10.03 6.21
N SER A 219 13.73 10.09 5.14
CA SER A 219 12.43 10.75 5.21
C SER A 219 11.49 10.05 6.20
N PRO A 220 11.00 10.73 7.25
CA PRO A 220 10.20 10.09 8.32
C PRO A 220 8.85 9.56 7.83
N GLU A 221 8.37 10.06 6.70
CA GLU A 221 7.10 9.63 6.07
C GLU A 221 7.32 8.66 4.90
N GLY A 222 8.56 8.18 4.71
CA GLY A 222 8.90 7.24 3.66
C GLY A 222 8.23 5.88 3.87
N ILE A 223 7.67 5.33 2.78
CA ILE A 223 7.01 4.04 2.76
C ILE A 223 7.97 3.03 2.10
N THR A 224 8.15 1.87 2.71
CA THR A 224 8.98 0.80 2.13
C THR A 224 8.08 -0.19 1.40
N MET A 225 8.36 -0.44 0.11
CA MET A 225 7.71 -1.56 -0.60
C MET A 225 8.15 -2.88 0.01
N LEU A 226 7.21 -3.78 0.21
CA LEU A 226 7.54 -5.16 0.57
C LEU A 226 8.30 -5.80 -0.60
N SER A 227 9.37 -6.50 -0.28
CA SER A 227 10.11 -7.32 -1.23
C SER A 227 10.33 -8.71 -0.66
N ARG A 228 10.68 -9.63 -1.54
CA ARG A 228 11.03 -11.01 -1.18
C ARG A 228 12.17 -11.04 -0.15
N GLU A 229 13.23 -10.27 -0.40
CA GLU A 229 14.41 -10.23 0.47
C GLU A 229 14.08 -9.70 1.86
N LEU A 230 13.25 -8.66 1.92
CA LEU A 230 12.80 -8.09 3.21
C LEU A 230 11.94 -9.11 3.98
N ALA A 231 11.01 -9.78 3.30
CA ALA A 231 10.16 -10.79 3.91
C ALA A 231 10.98 -12.00 4.41
N ALA A 232 11.96 -12.45 3.64
CA ALA A 232 12.86 -13.53 4.01
C ALA A 232 13.66 -13.21 5.30
N GLN A 233 14.15 -11.96 5.43
CA GLN A 233 14.86 -11.49 6.63
C GLN A 233 13.97 -11.43 7.88
N CYS A 234 12.66 -11.39 7.69
CA CYS A 234 11.67 -11.34 8.77
C CYS A 234 11.21 -12.72 9.26
N LEU A 235 11.60 -13.80 8.58
CA LEU A 235 11.22 -15.15 8.99
C LEU A 235 11.97 -15.61 10.25
N PRO A 236 11.30 -16.28 11.19
CA PRO A 236 11.96 -16.98 12.28
C PRO A 236 12.95 -18.02 11.74
N LYS A 237 14.12 -18.11 12.35
CA LYS A 237 15.14 -19.10 11.99
C LYS A 237 14.71 -20.50 12.42
N ARG A 238 15.06 -21.52 11.61
CA ARG A 238 14.89 -22.91 11.93
C ARG A 238 16.25 -23.58 12.12
N TRP A 239 16.39 -24.39 13.16
CA TRP A 239 17.62 -25.03 13.55
C TRP A 239 17.50 -26.54 13.33
N GLU A 240 18.59 -27.19 12.91
CA GLU A 240 18.60 -28.66 12.71
C GLU A 240 18.36 -29.39 14.04
N ASP A 241 19.00 -28.93 15.11
CA ASP A 241 18.79 -29.47 16.48
C ASP A 241 17.70 -28.65 17.18
N SER A 242 16.45 -29.04 16.99
CA SER A 242 15.29 -28.34 17.54
C SER A 242 14.12 -29.28 17.82
N ASN A 243 13.23 -28.84 18.70
CA ASN A 243 12.02 -29.54 19.07
C ASN A 243 10.76 -28.63 18.88
N LYS A 244 9.57 -29.24 19.00
CA LYS A 244 8.31 -28.46 18.80
C LYS A 244 8.14 -27.26 19.74
N GLY A 245 8.78 -27.29 20.92
CA GLY A 245 8.71 -26.17 21.87
C GLY A 245 9.47 -24.93 21.40
N ASP A 246 10.53 -25.11 20.61
CA ASP A 246 11.37 -24.05 20.10
C ASP A 246 10.63 -23.18 19.04
N TYR A 247 9.59 -23.73 18.44
CA TYR A 247 8.75 -23.04 17.44
C TYR A 247 7.43 -22.51 18.00
N GLY A 248 7.37 -22.36 19.32
CA GLY A 248 6.32 -21.66 20.02
C GLY A 248 5.00 -22.43 20.18
N LYS A 249 4.10 -21.80 20.90
CA LYS A 249 2.78 -22.29 21.27
C LYS A 249 1.74 -21.22 20.97
N LEU A 250 0.87 -21.47 20.00
CA LEU A 250 -0.19 -20.53 19.63
C LEU A 250 -1.51 -20.94 20.32
N LEU A 251 -2.16 -19.96 20.96
CA LEU A 251 -3.55 -20.05 21.35
C LEU A 251 -4.42 -19.37 20.29
N ASN A 252 -5.32 -20.08 19.61
CA ASN A 252 -6.32 -19.52 18.72
C ASN A 252 -7.68 -19.53 19.44
N LEU A 253 -8.18 -18.32 19.76
CA LEU A 253 -9.39 -18.05 20.52
C LEU A 253 -10.40 -17.31 19.66
N GLY A 254 -11.49 -17.94 19.30
CA GLY A 254 -12.54 -17.36 18.45
C GLY A 254 -13.57 -18.39 18.06
N GLY A 255 -14.35 -18.07 17.04
CA GLY A 255 -15.40 -18.92 16.50
C GLY A 255 -16.70 -18.87 17.28
N CYS A 256 -17.78 -19.12 16.56
CA CYS A 256 -19.13 -19.35 17.09
C CYS A 256 -19.82 -20.42 16.23
N ARG A 257 -21.01 -20.87 16.62
CA ARG A 257 -21.80 -21.88 15.88
C ARG A 257 -21.98 -21.55 14.41
N ASP A 258 -22.20 -20.29 14.07
CA ASP A 258 -22.50 -19.85 12.70
C ASP A 258 -21.24 -19.57 11.87
N MET A 259 -20.05 -19.44 12.50
CA MET A 259 -18.80 -19.08 11.81
C MET A 259 -17.65 -20.05 12.16
N THR A 260 -17.92 -21.34 12.12
CA THR A 260 -16.97 -22.41 12.47
C THR A 260 -15.74 -22.43 11.57
N GLY A 261 -15.88 -22.05 10.29
CA GLY A 261 -14.82 -22.07 9.28
C GLY A 261 -13.68 -21.08 9.54
N ALA A 262 -13.93 -19.95 10.20
CA ALA A 262 -12.93 -18.91 10.44
C ALA A 262 -11.76 -19.42 11.30
N VAL A 263 -12.08 -20.13 12.40
CA VAL A 263 -11.07 -20.75 13.28
C VAL A 263 -10.36 -21.92 12.59
N LEU A 264 -11.07 -22.68 11.75
CA LEU A 264 -10.43 -23.77 10.97
C LEU A 264 -9.38 -23.19 10.01
N LEU A 265 -9.74 -22.16 9.20
CA LEU A 265 -8.83 -21.54 8.24
C LEU A 265 -7.61 -20.90 8.93
N SER A 266 -7.83 -20.13 10.00
CA SER A 266 -6.73 -19.49 10.73
C SER A 266 -5.82 -20.53 11.42
N SER A 267 -6.39 -21.63 11.91
CA SER A 267 -5.63 -22.73 12.53
C SER A 267 -4.79 -23.49 11.51
N GLU A 268 -5.36 -23.87 10.37
CA GLU A 268 -4.65 -24.57 9.30
C GLU A 268 -3.52 -23.71 8.73
N ALA A 269 -3.79 -22.42 8.48
CA ALA A 269 -2.78 -21.46 8.04
C ALA A 269 -1.63 -21.35 9.06
N ALA A 270 -1.94 -21.30 10.36
CA ALA A 270 -0.92 -21.25 11.41
C ALA A 270 -0.04 -22.51 11.45
N LEU A 271 -0.62 -23.69 11.32
CA LEU A 271 0.12 -24.96 11.23
C LEU A 271 1.03 -24.99 10.00
N ARG A 272 0.53 -24.59 8.83
CA ARG A 272 1.31 -24.50 7.58
C ARG A 272 2.47 -23.51 7.66
N CYS A 273 2.36 -22.50 8.54
CA CYS A 273 3.43 -21.54 8.80
C CYS A 273 4.40 -21.99 9.88
N GLY A 274 4.23 -23.18 10.44
CA GLY A 274 5.26 -23.89 11.18
C GLY A 274 5.29 -23.64 12.69
N VAL A 275 4.21 -23.17 13.31
CA VAL A 275 4.09 -23.13 14.77
C VAL A 275 4.27 -24.53 15.36
N GLY A 276 5.00 -24.64 16.47
CA GLY A 276 5.32 -25.93 17.08
C GLY A 276 4.14 -26.63 17.76
N LEU A 277 3.27 -25.85 18.41
CA LEU A 277 2.05 -26.33 19.06
C LEU A 277 0.92 -25.33 18.84
N LEU A 278 -0.25 -25.81 18.48
CA LEU A 278 -1.47 -25.01 18.33
C LEU A 278 -2.56 -25.53 19.28
N ARG A 279 -3.13 -24.63 20.08
CA ARG A 279 -4.35 -24.87 20.85
C ARG A 279 -5.50 -24.05 20.29
N VAL A 280 -6.59 -24.73 19.96
CA VAL A 280 -7.85 -24.09 19.58
C VAL A 280 -8.76 -24.10 20.82
N ALA A 281 -9.18 -22.92 21.23
CA ALA A 281 -10.13 -22.69 22.33
C ALA A 281 -11.38 -22.01 21.79
N SER A 282 -12.52 -22.69 21.82
CA SER A 282 -13.76 -22.23 21.17
C SER A 282 -15.00 -22.95 21.71
N VAL A 283 -16.15 -22.64 21.13
CA VAL A 283 -17.42 -23.35 21.37
C VAL A 283 -17.33 -24.79 20.85
N LYS A 284 -18.20 -25.66 21.34
CA LYS A 284 -18.15 -27.11 21.09
C LYS A 284 -18.20 -27.46 19.61
N GLU A 285 -19.04 -26.81 18.83
CA GLU A 285 -19.18 -27.06 17.38
C GLU A 285 -17.88 -26.77 16.62
N VAL A 286 -17.23 -25.65 16.92
CA VAL A 286 -15.95 -25.26 16.31
C VAL A 286 -14.86 -26.29 16.67
N VAL A 287 -14.75 -26.64 17.95
CA VAL A 287 -13.78 -27.66 18.43
C VAL A 287 -14.01 -28.97 17.74
N GLY A 288 -15.26 -29.39 17.55
CA GLY A 288 -15.62 -30.63 16.84
C GLY A 288 -15.19 -30.62 15.38
N LEU A 289 -15.42 -29.49 14.65
CA LEU A 289 -15.01 -29.35 13.27
C LEU A 289 -13.49 -29.38 13.14
N VAL A 290 -12.79 -28.54 13.93
CA VAL A 290 -11.32 -28.44 13.88
C VAL A 290 -10.68 -29.77 14.22
N GLY A 291 -11.18 -30.51 15.28
CA GLY A 291 -10.69 -31.81 15.67
C GLY A 291 -10.85 -32.90 14.60
N GLY A 292 -11.90 -32.80 13.79
CA GLY A 292 -12.11 -33.71 12.67
C GLY A 292 -11.24 -33.39 11.42
N ARG A 293 -10.66 -32.21 11.33
CA ARG A 293 -9.89 -31.75 10.15
C ARG A 293 -8.40 -31.56 10.44
N LEU A 294 -8.04 -31.14 11.64
CA LEU A 294 -6.67 -30.80 12.07
C LEU A 294 -6.32 -31.62 13.35
N PRO A 295 -5.96 -32.89 13.22
CA PRO A 295 -5.62 -33.75 14.38
C PRO A 295 -4.35 -33.26 15.10
N GLU A 296 -3.55 -32.39 14.51
CA GLU A 296 -2.34 -31.84 15.11
C GLU A 296 -2.63 -30.80 16.21
N CYS A 297 -3.88 -30.31 16.31
CA CYS A 297 -4.27 -29.27 17.26
C CYS A 297 -4.58 -29.86 18.65
N ILE A 298 -4.31 -29.09 19.69
CA ILE A 298 -4.85 -29.30 21.04
C ILE A 298 -6.20 -28.58 21.10
N HIS A 299 -7.23 -29.25 21.62
CA HIS A 299 -8.60 -28.72 21.62
C HIS A 299 -9.05 -28.38 23.04
N THR A 300 -9.77 -27.29 23.18
CA THR A 300 -10.36 -26.82 24.44
C THR A 300 -11.75 -26.26 24.15
N VAL A 301 -12.77 -26.88 24.74
CA VAL A 301 -14.13 -26.38 24.72
C VAL A 301 -14.26 -25.35 25.84
N LEU A 302 -14.75 -24.16 25.50
CA LEU A 302 -15.00 -23.06 26.42
C LEU A 302 -16.52 -22.92 26.69
N PRO A 303 -16.91 -22.25 27.79
CA PRO A 303 -18.30 -21.89 28.04
C PRO A 303 -18.90 -21.10 26.88
N GLU A 304 -20.14 -21.45 26.53
CA GLU A 304 -20.90 -20.83 25.43
C GLU A 304 -22.31 -20.46 25.87
N THR A 305 -22.90 -19.46 25.22
CA THR A 305 -24.31 -19.07 25.39
C THR A 305 -25.23 -20.04 24.65
N GLU A 306 -26.54 -19.97 24.90
CA GLU A 306 -27.54 -20.78 24.16
C GLU A 306 -27.49 -20.57 22.64
N ASP A 307 -27.06 -19.36 22.20
CA ASP A 307 -26.89 -19.01 20.79
C ASP A 307 -25.61 -19.60 20.18
N GLY A 308 -24.77 -20.29 20.95
CA GLY A 308 -23.51 -20.89 20.48
C GLY A 308 -22.40 -19.87 20.22
N VAL A 309 -22.37 -18.80 21.01
CA VAL A 309 -21.32 -17.78 21.05
C VAL A 309 -20.52 -17.94 22.34
N LEU A 310 -19.24 -17.60 22.35
CA LEU A 310 -18.45 -17.65 23.58
C LEU A 310 -19.06 -16.75 24.67
N SER A 311 -19.29 -17.32 25.86
CA SER A 311 -19.77 -16.59 27.03
C SER A 311 -18.61 -15.82 27.69
N VAL A 312 -18.94 -14.77 28.41
CA VAL A 312 -18.00 -14.04 29.28
C VAL A 312 -17.35 -14.95 30.32
N ASP A 313 -18.05 -16.00 30.77
CA ASP A 313 -17.52 -17.00 31.73
C ASP A 313 -16.28 -17.73 31.21
N ALA A 314 -16.06 -17.72 29.89
CA ALA A 314 -14.83 -18.23 29.29
C ALA A 314 -13.57 -17.51 29.82
N ALA A 315 -13.71 -16.24 30.27
CA ALA A 315 -12.61 -15.44 30.80
C ALA A 315 -11.96 -16.05 32.06
N GLU A 316 -12.74 -16.74 32.91
CA GLU A 316 -12.23 -17.37 34.14
C GLU A 316 -11.16 -18.41 33.88
N ASN A 317 -11.25 -19.12 32.75
CA ASN A 317 -10.34 -20.21 32.39
C ASN A 317 -9.18 -19.74 31.47
N LEU A 318 -9.26 -18.53 30.92
CA LEU A 318 -8.32 -18.07 29.90
C LEU A 318 -6.90 -17.87 30.42
N LYS A 319 -6.72 -17.45 31.67
CA LYS A 319 -5.38 -17.16 32.23
C LYS A 319 -4.42 -18.33 32.05
N GLY A 320 -4.82 -19.54 32.38
CA GLY A 320 -3.97 -20.73 32.25
C GLY A 320 -3.62 -21.06 30.79
N TYR A 321 -4.51 -20.78 29.84
CA TYR A 321 -4.24 -21.00 28.41
C TYR A 321 -3.36 -19.88 27.84
N LEU A 322 -3.52 -18.64 28.26
CA LEU A 322 -2.66 -17.51 27.90
C LEU A 322 -1.25 -17.69 28.47
N ASP A 323 -1.13 -18.15 29.72
CA ASP A 323 0.19 -18.45 30.33
C ASP A 323 0.93 -19.58 29.61
N TRP A 324 0.21 -20.58 29.10
CA TRP A 324 0.76 -21.67 28.30
C TRP A 324 1.28 -21.20 26.95
N ALA A 325 0.64 -20.20 26.34
CA ALA A 325 0.94 -19.73 24.98
C ALA A 325 2.20 -18.83 24.92
N THR A 326 2.88 -18.84 23.78
CA THR A 326 3.92 -17.85 23.44
C THR A 326 3.34 -16.69 22.63
N ALA A 327 2.20 -16.90 21.97
CA ALA A 327 1.38 -15.87 21.34
C ALA A 327 -0.09 -16.31 21.27
N ALA A 328 -1.00 -15.38 21.06
CA ALA A 328 -2.41 -15.65 20.87
C ALA A 328 -2.97 -14.97 19.61
N LEU A 329 -4.01 -15.59 19.04
CA LEU A 329 -4.88 -15.04 18.00
C LEU A 329 -6.27 -14.95 18.58
N PHE A 330 -6.92 -13.78 18.44
CA PHE A 330 -8.25 -13.54 18.99
C PHE A 330 -9.17 -12.89 17.96
N GLY A 331 -10.38 -13.41 17.81
CA GLY A 331 -11.48 -12.70 17.18
C GLY A 331 -12.01 -13.29 15.87
N CYS A 332 -11.29 -14.21 15.19
CA CYS A 332 -11.78 -14.85 13.96
C CYS A 332 -13.11 -15.57 14.20
N GLY A 333 -14.19 -15.12 13.54
CA GLY A 333 -15.53 -15.72 13.63
C GLY A 333 -16.16 -15.68 15.03
N LEU A 334 -15.83 -14.71 15.86
CA LEU A 334 -16.23 -14.63 17.26
C LEU A 334 -17.70 -14.24 17.44
N SER A 335 -18.27 -13.49 16.50
CA SER A 335 -19.52 -12.73 16.64
C SER A 335 -19.40 -11.54 17.59
N VAL A 336 -20.29 -10.56 17.49
CA VAL A 336 -20.30 -9.35 18.33
C VAL A 336 -21.56 -9.31 19.19
N THR A 337 -21.41 -9.65 20.45
CA THR A 337 -22.44 -9.64 21.50
C THR A 337 -21.92 -8.94 22.74
N GLU A 338 -22.75 -8.71 23.76
CA GLU A 338 -22.25 -8.16 25.03
C GLU A 338 -21.25 -9.11 25.71
N ASP A 339 -21.49 -10.44 25.68
CA ASP A 339 -20.55 -11.43 26.20
C ASP A 339 -19.19 -11.35 25.52
N THR A 340 -19.16 -11.29 24.17
CA THR A 340 -17.88 -11.25 23.42
C THR A 340 -17.17 -9.91 23.53
N LYS A 341 -17.87 -8.79 23.78
CA LYS A 341 -17.24 -7.50 24.13
C LYS A 341 -16.53 -7.58 25.49
N LEU A 342 -17.21 -8.09 26.50
CA LEU A 342 -16.62 -8.28 27.84
C LEU A 342 -15.45 -9.28 27.79
N LEU A 343 -15.60 -10.37 27.05
CA LEU A 343 -14.53 -11.33 26.80
C LEU A 343 -13.32 -10.68 26.08
N ALA A 344 -13.58 -9.82 25.09
CA ALA A 344 -12.52 -9.08 24.38
C ALA A 344 -11.75 -8.15 25.31
N GLU A 345 -12.44 -7.41 26.20
CA GLU A 345 -11.80 -6.59 27.22
C GLU A 345 -10.90 -7.44 28.13
N ALA A 346 -11.43 -8.55 28.65
CA ALA A 346 -10.66 -9.47 29.50
C ALA A 346 -9.44 -10.07 28.81
N VAL A 347 -9.55 -10.46 27.52
CA VAL A 347 -8.43 -10.99 26.71
C VAL A 347 -7.39 -9.90 26.45
N ILE A 348 -7.83 -8.71 26.04
CA ILE A 348 -6.94 -7.58 25.70
C ILE A 348 -6.15 -7.12 26.92
N GLU A 349 -6.80 -7.00 28.08
CA GLU A 349 -6.13 -6.57 29.31
C GLU A 349 -5.30 -7.71 29.96
N GLY A 350 -5.82 -8.93 29.95
CA GLY A 350 -5.20 -10.06 30.65
C GLY A 350 -4.09 -10.77 29.90
N CYS A 351 -3.96 -10.60 28.58
CA CYS A 351 -2.94 -11.24 27.78
C CYS A 351 -1.64 -10.46 27.75
N GLU A 352 -0.61 -10.87 28.45
CA GLU A 352 0.74 -10.25 28.40
C GLU A 352 1.60 -10.74 27.21
N LYS A 353 1.15 -11.80 26.50
CA LYS A 353 1.85 -12.39 25.36
C LYS A 353 1.59 -11.57 24.09
N PRO A 354 2.41 -11.72 23.03
CA PRO A 354 2.08 -11.21 21.71
C PRO A 354 0.67 -11.65 21.28
N LEU A 355 -0.14 -10.70 20.79
CA LEU A 355 -1.54 -10.91 20.44
C LEU A 355 -1.84 -10.39 19.03
N VAL A 356 -2.46 -11.22 18.20
CA VAL A 356 -3.14 -10.79 16.99
C VAL A 356 -4.62 -10.60 17.30
N ILE A 357 -5.18 -9.45 16.94
CA ILE A 357 -6.62 -9.19 17.02
C ILE A 357 -7.14 -8.96 15.61
N ASP A 358 -8.10 -9.79 15.17
CA ASP A 358 -8.72 -9.71 13.84
C ASP A 358 -10.23 -9.76 13.92
N ALA A 359 -10.90 -9.41 12.84
CA ALA A 359 -12.32 -9.59 12.60
C ALA A 359 -13.21 -9.07 13.76
N ASP A 360 -14.01 -9.94 14.37
CA ASP A 360 -14.93 -9.54 15.45
C ASP A 360 -14.21 -9.13 16.73
N GLY A 361 -12.97 -9.60 16.94
CA GLY A 361 -12.12 -9.09 18.01
C GLY A 361 -11.82 -7.59 17.85
N LEU A 362 -11.61 -7.12 16.62
CA LEU A 362 -11.46 -5.70 16.31
C LEU A 362 -12.78 -4.94 16.46
N ASN A 363 -13.89 -5.55 16.03
CA ASN A 363 -15.22 -4.95 16.17
C ASN A 363 -15.61 -4.79 17.66
N CYS A 364 -15.25 -5.74 18.52
CA CYS A 364 -15.43 -5.64 19.97
C CYS A 364 -14.54 -4.52 20.56
N ALA A 365 -13.25 -4.48 20.19
CA ALA A 365 -12.32 -3.45 20.65
C ALA A 365 -12.72 -2.03 20.17
N ALA A 366 -13.44 -1.93 19.04
CA ALA A 366 -13.91 -0.65 18.51
C ALA A 366 -14.99 0.02 19.38
N ALA A 367 -15.62 -0.70 20.31
CA ALA A 367 -16.56 -0.14 21.29
C ALA A 367 -15.84 0.80 22.28
N ASP A 368 -14.63 0.45 22.70
CA ASP A 368 -13.70 1.30 23.47
C ASP A 368 -12.25 1.02 23.05
N PRO A 369 -11.72 1.70 22.01
CA PRO A 369 -10.35 1.49 21.55
C PRO A 369 -9.29 1.82 22.61
N GLU A 370 -9.62 2.57 23.67
CA GLU A 370 -8.68 2.91 24.73
C GLU A 370 -8.23 1.67 25.53
N VAL A 371 -8.98 0.55 25.46
CA VAL A 371 -8.57 -0.74 26.02
C VAL A 371 -7.21 -1.21 25.48
N LEU A 372 -6.87 -0.85 24.24
CA LEU A 372 -5.58 -1.18 23.63
C LEU A 372 -4.39 -0.55 24.38
N LYS A 373 -4.58 0.58 25.08
CA LYS A 373 -3.54 1.21 25.90
C LYS A 373 -3.25 0.46 27.21
N LYS A 374 -4.20 -0.36 27.65
CA LYS A 374 -4.05 -1.14 28.88
C LYS A 374 -3.21 -2.42 28.64
N ARG A 375 -2.91 -2.73 27.38
CA ARG A 375 -2.10 -3.88 27.02
C ARG A 375 -0.61 -3.69 27.37
N ALA A 376 -0.06 -4.70 28.05
CA ALA A 376 1.38 -4.75 28.32
C ALA A 376 2.17 -5.48 27.19
N GLY A 377 1.53 -6.43 26.50
CA GLY A 377 2.17 -7.27 25.48
C GLY A 377 2.14 -6.67 24.06
N PRO A 378 3.06 -7.10 23.17
CA PRO A 378 3.08 -6.69 21.78
C PRO A 378 1.78 -7.05 21.05
N THR A 379 1.30 -6.18 20.17
CA THR A 379 -0.01 -6.36 19.53
C THR A 379 0.05 -6.09 18.03
N VAL A 380 -0.57 -6.98 17.24
CA VAL A 380 -0.84 -6.78 15.82
C VAL A 380 -2.33 -6.73 15.60
N LEU A 381 -2.80 -5.68 14.95
CA LEU A 381 -4.18 -5.52 14.50
C LEU A 381 -4.24 -5.70 12.99
N THR A 382 -5.24 -6.44 12.50
CA THR A 382 -5.38 -6.73 11.07
C THR A 382 -6.69 -6.20 10.48
N PRO A 383 -7.03 -4.89 10.66
CA PRO A 383 -8.29 -4.36 10.20
C PRO A 383 -8.37 -4.26 8.67
N HIS A 384 -9.53 -4.54 8.09
CA HIS A 384 -9.88 -4.02 6.78
C HIS A 384 -10.39 -2.56 6.92
N ILE A 385 -10.60 -1.85 5.81
CA ILE A 385 -10.98 -0.42 5.80
C ILE A 385 -12.20 -0.11 6.70
N LYS A 386 -13.24 -0.97 6.69
CA LYS A 386 -14.45 -0.74 7.52
C LYS A 386 -14.20 -0.98 9.01
N GLU A 387 -13.38 -1.97 9.37
CA GLU A 387 -12.96 -2.20 10.77
C GLU A 387 -12.11 -1.03 11.27
N MET A 388 -11.17 -0.54 10.44
CA MET A 388 -10.37 0.64 10.77
C MET A 388 -11.23 1.89 10.93
N SER A 389 -12.27 2.05 10.11
CA SER A 389 -13.27 3.13 10.24
C SER A 389 -13.97 3.07 11.60
N ARG A 390 -14.36 1.87 12.07
CA ARG A 390 -14.98 1.70 13.41
C ARG A 390 -13.99 2.02 14.54
N LEU A 391 -12.76 1.49 14.46
CA LEU A 391 -11.71 1.73 15.44
C LEU A 391 -11.33 3.21 15.58
N THR A 392 -11.36 3.96 14.49
CA THR A 392 -10.95 5.37 14.46
C THR A 392 -12.11 6.36 14.59
N GLY A 393 -13.33 5.93 14.32
CA GLY A 393 -14.50 6.81 14.16
C GLY A 393 -14.48 7.63 12.87
N LEU A 394 -13.51 7.43 11.97
CA LEU A 394 -13.41 8.16 10.71
C LEU A 394 -14.28 7.53 9.62
N PRO A 395 -14.83 8.31 8.68
CA PRO A 395 -15.53 7.78 7.50
C PRO A 395 -14.64 6.86 6.65
N VAL A 396 -15.25 5.86 6.01
CA VAL A 396 -14.56 4.84 5.20
C VAL A 396 -13.72 5.44 4.06
N ASP A 397 -14.25 6.47 3.40
CA ASP A 397 -13.59 7.21 2.33
C ASP A 397 -12.36 7.97 2.82
N VAL A 398 -12.44 8.56 4.03
CA VAL A 398 -11.30 9.23 4.68
C VAL A 398 -10.20 8.21 5.03
N VAL A 399 -10.57 7.06 5.62
CA VAL A 399 -9.61 5.99 5.93
C VAL A 399 -8.94 5.50 4.65
N LYS A 400 -9.70 5.30 3.58
CA LYS A 400 -9.19 4.83 2.29
C LYS A 400 -8.27 5.85 1.64
N ALA A 401 -8.62 7.13 1.65
CA ALA A 401 -7.83 8.21 1.08
C ALA A 401 -6.53 8.45 1.87
N ARG A 402 -6.58 8.39 3.20
CA ARG A 402 -5.44 8.70 4.08
C ARG A 402 -4.88 7.46 4.78
N ARG A 403 -4.90 6.31 4.08
CA ARG A 403 -4.57 4.99 4.64
C ARG A 403 -3.22 4.93 5.36
N PHE A 404 -2.20 5.59 4.83
CA PHE A 404 -0.85 5.63 5.41
C PHE A 404 -0.82 6.41 6.73
N ASP A 405 -1.48 7.58 6.76
CA ASP A 405 -1.53 8.43 7.95
C ASP A 405 -2.41 7.82 9.03
N VAL A 406 -3.59 7.34 8.64
CA VAL A 406 -4.55 6.75 9.58
C VAL A 406 -3.95 5.51 10.24
N ALA A 407 -3.33 4.61 9.48
CA ALA A 407 -2.67 3.43 10.03
C ALA A 407 -1.47 3.82 10.91
N GLY A 408 -0.64 4.77 10.48
CA GLY A 408 0.54 5.23 11.22
C GLY A 408 0.19 5.95 12.53
N GLN A 409 -0.77 6.87 12.48
CA GLN A 409 -1.24 7.60 13.67
C GLN A 409 -1.89 6.66 14.69
N PHE A 410 -2.69 5.69 14.23
CA PHE A 410 -3.30 4.70 15.10
C PHE A 410 -2.24 3.80 15.74
N ALA A 411 -1.30 3.30 14.95
CA ALA A 411 -0.19 2.48 15.44
C ALA A 411 0.62 3.20 16.54
N ALA A 412 0.97 4.46 16.31
CA ALA A 412 1.71 5.29 17.26
C ALA A 412 0.89 5.59 18.53
N LYS A 413 -0.40 5.94 18.38
CA LYS A 413 -1.29 6.28 19.49
C LYS A 413 -1.46 5.14 20.49
N TYR A 414 -1.58 3.89 19.98
CA TYR A 414 -1.90 2.72 20.79
C TYR A 414 -0.71 1.78 21.02
N GLY A 415 0.48 2.10 20.49
CA GLY A 415 1.67 1.26 20.65
C GLY A 415 1.59 -0.09 19.93
N VAL A 416 0.83 -0.19 18.84
CA VAL A 416 0.54 -1.43 18.11
C VAL A 416 1.15 -1.46 16.71
N THR A 417 1.19 -2.65 16.10
CA THR A 417 1.40 -2.81 14.66
C THR A 417 0.05 -2.96 13.98
N VAL A 418 -0.22 -2.14 12.95
CA VAL A 418 -1.45 -2.16 12.17
C VAL A 418 -1.16 -2.76 10.80
N VAL A 419 -1.93 -3.77 10.41
CA VAL A 419 -1.98 -4.35 9.06
C VAL A 419 -3.32 -3.94 8.44
N LEU A 420 -3.37 -2.80 7.79
CA LEU A 420 -4.58 -2.27 7.16
C LEU A 420 -4.80 -2.96 5.81
N LYS A 421 -5.76 -3.87 5.78
CA LYS A 421 -6.10 -4.72 4.62
C LYS A 421 -6.92 -3.93 3.59
N ASP A 422 -6.43 -3.89 2.34
CA ASP A 422 -7.16 -3.43 1.14
C ASP A 422 -6.47 -4.08 -0.08
N SER A 423 -6.83 -3.68 -1.29
CA SER A 423 -6.14 -4.09 -2.53
C SER A 423 -4.62 -3.89 -2.46
N ASN A 424 -4.17 -2.86 -1.77
CA ASN A 424 -2.79 -2.67 -1.32
C ASN A 424 -2.79 -2.66 0.22
N THR A 425 -2.17 -3.66 0.82
CA THR A 425 -2.07 -3.74 2.28
C THR A 425 -0.98 -2.81 2.81
N VAL A 426 -1.35 -1.98 3.79
CA VAL A 426 -0.42 -1.08 4.49
C VAL A 426 -0.07 -1.69 5.85
N ILE A 427 1.22 -1.76 6.17
CA ILE A 427 1.70 -2.12 7.51
C ILE A 427 2.27 -0.85 8.14
N ALA A 428 1.83 -0.53 9.35
CA ALA A 428 2.35 0.59 10.13
C ALA A 428 2.76 0.11 11.53
N SER A 429 3.96 0.46 11.93
CA SER A 429 4.50 0.17 13.26
C SER A 429 4.44 1.40 14.15
N SER A 430 4.35 1.19 15.46
CA SER A 430 4.34 2.27 16.46
C SER A 430 5.59 3.16 16.47
N ASP A 431 6.71 2.68 15.91
CA ASP A 431 7.95 3.43 15.74
C ASP A 431 8.00 4.30 14.47
N GLY A 432 6.89 4.40 13.73
CA GLY A 432 6.74 5.23 12.55
C GLY A 432 7.09 4.56 11.22
N ARG A 433 7.66 3.34 11.23
CA ARG A 433 7.95 2.61 9.99
C ARG A 433 6.67 2.20 9.28
N ARG A 434 6.64 2.40 7.95
CA ARG A 434 5.49 2.08 7.09
C ARG A 434 5.92 1.23 5.91
N TYR A 435 5.09 0.24 5.58
CA TYR A 435 5.33 -0.67 4.45
C TYR A 435 4.07 -0.80 3.60
N LEU A 436 4.27 -1.09 2.31
CA LEU A 436 3.20 -1.29 1.34
C LEU A 436 3.42 -2.59 0.58
N SER A 437 2.38 -3.42 0.51
CA SER A 437 2.33 -4.59 -0.37
C SER A 437 1.53 -4.25 -1.63
N ASP A 438 2.09 -4.56 -2.79
CA ASP A 438 1.41 -4.52 -4.09
C ASP A 438 1.11 -5.91 -4.67
N ASN A 439 1.55 -6.97 -4.00
CA ASN A 439 1.24 -8.36 -4.32
C ASN A 439 -0.22 -8.70 -3.96
N GLY A 440 -0.67 -9.86 -4.40
CA GLY A 440 -2.02 -10.35 -4.24
C GLY A 440 -2.95 -9.87 -5.36
N ASN A 441 -4.10 -10.49 -5.49
CA ASN A 441 -5.02 -10.31 -6.59
C ASN A 441 -6.49 -10.22 -6.11
N ALA A 442 -7.43 -9.91 -7.04
CA ALA A 442 -8.83 -9.73 -6.72
C ALA A 442 -9.56 -11.04 -6.31
N GLY A 443 -9.01 -12.21 -6.66
CA GLY A 443 -9.55 -13.51 -6.23
C GLY A 443 -9.48 -13.72 -4.73
N MET A 444 -8.58 -13.00 -4.03
CA MET A 444 -8.46 -13.00 -2.58
C MET A 444 -9.59 -12.24 -1.87
N ALA A 445 -10.43 -11.51 -2.59
CA ALA A 445 -11.57 -10.76 -2.03
C ALA A 445 -12.75 -11.70 -1.71
N LYS A 446 -12.51 -12.69 -0.83
CA LYS A 446 -13.49 -13.68 -0.36
C LYS A 446 -13.45 -13.81 1.16
N GLY A 447 -14.60 -14.16 1.76
CA GLY A 447 -14.68 -14.47 3.19
C GLY A 447 -13.71 -15.62 3.55
N GLY A 448 -12.95 -15.46 4.63
CA GLY A 448 -11.93 -16.41 5.06
C GLY A 448 -10.48 -16.01 4.71
N SER A 449 -10.24 -15.17 3.69
CA SER A 449 -8.88 -14.72 3.36
C SER A 449 -8.21 -13.96 4.51
N GLY A 450 -8.96 -13.15 5.26
CA GLY A 450 -8.48 -12.45 6.46
C GLY A 450 -8.06 -13.41 7.56
N ASP A 451 -8.88 -14.45 7.81
CA ASP A 451 -8.59 -15.48 8.82
C ASP A 451 -7.28 -16.22 8.50
N VAL A 452 -7.04 -16.52 7.21
CA VAL A 452 -5.76 -17.10 6.76
C VAL A 452 -4.59 -16.17 7.09
N LEU A 453 -4.69 -14.88 6.78
CA LEU A 453 -3.65 -13.88 7.09
C LEU A 453 -3.40 -13.79 8.61
N ALA A 454 -4.47 -13.73 9.40
CA ALA A 454 -4.37 -13.67 10.86
C ALA A 454 -3.65 -14.90 11.42
N GLY A 455 -3.97 -16.10 10.92
CA GLY A 455 -3.29 -17.36 11.27
C GLY A 455 -1.80 -17.34 10.93
N ILE A 456 -1.43 -16.88 9.73
CA ILE A 456 -0.03 -16.73 9.30
C ILE A 456 0.74 -15.83 10.27
N ILE A 457 0.24 -14.61 10.52
CA ILE A 457 0.90 -13.62 11.39
C ILE A 457 1.02 -14.17 12.81
N ALA A 458 -0.03 -14.79 13.35
CA ALA A 458 -0.05 -15.35 14.69
C ALA A 458 0.96 -16.51 14.86
N SER A 459 1.10 -17.35 13.83
CA SER A 459 2.12 -18.42 13.79
C SER A 459 3.53 -17.85 13.86
N LEU A 460 3.84 -16.83 13.07
CA LEU A 460 5.17 -16.19 13.07
C LEU A 460 5.48 -15.50 14.41
N LEU A 461 4.49 -14.85 15.02
CA LEU A 461 4.61 -14.28 16.36
C LEU A 461 4.90 -15.36 17.41
N ALA A 462 4.18 -16.50 17.36
CA ALA A 462 4.38 -17.59 18.29
C ALA A 462 5.79 -18.17 18.22
N GLN A 463 6.40 -18.15 17.02
CA GLN A 463 7.78 -18.57 16.75
C GLN A 463 8.83 -17.53 17.12
N GLY A 464 8.45 -16.38 17.71
CA GLY A 464 9.36 -15.37 18.23
C GLY A 464 9.68 -14.22 17.28
N ALA A 465 9.00 -14.09 16.13
CA ALA A 465 9.11 -12.89 15.32
C ALA A 465 8.54 -11.66 16.08
N SER A 466 9.16 -10.51 15.93
CA SER A 466 8.57 -9.26 16.43
C SER A 466 7.26 -8.94 15.68
N PRO A 467 6.36 -8.10 16.25
CA PRO A 467 5.09 -7.73 15.61
C PRO A 467 5.27 -7.24 14.16
N LEU A 468 6.26 -6.40 13.94
CA LEU A 468 6.54 -5.88 12.60
C LEU A 468 7.08 -6.96 11.65
N GLN A 469 8.00 -7.81 12.11
CA GLN A 469 8.50 -8.93 11.30
C GLN A 469 7.39 -9.90 10.92
N ALA A 470 6.54 -10.29 11.88
CA ALA A 470 5.41 -11.18 11.63
C ALA A 470 4.41 -10.57 10.64
N ALA A 471 4.13 -9.26 10.74
CA ALA A 471 3.28 -8.55 9.80
C ALA A 471 3.89 -8.50 8.39
N VAL A 472 5.17 -8.13 8.27
CA VAL A 472 5.88 -8.03 6.98
C VAL A 472 5.95 -9.39 6.27
N ALA A 473 6.45 -10.41 6.95
CA ALA A 473 6.54 -11.76 6.38
C ALA A 473 5.15 -12.36 6.12
N GLY A 474 4.21 -12.19 7.06
CA GLY A 474 2.86 -12.71 6.95
C GLY A 474 2.07 -12.12 5.78
N VAL A 475 2.10 -10.81 5.60
CA VAL A 475 1.45 -10.15 4.45
C VAL A 475 2.07 -10.59 3.13
N PHE A 476 3.40 -10.70 3.06
CA PHE A 476 4.09 -11.16 1.85
C PHE A 476 3.73 -12.60 1.50
N LEU A 477 3.79 -13.52 2.48
CA LEU A 477 3.45 -14.93 2.29
C LEU A 477 1.99 -15.11 1.84
N HIS A 478 1.07 -14.44 2.52
CA HIS A 478 -0.35 -14.48 2.20
C HIS A 478 -0.63 -14.00 0.77
N ALA A 479 -0.06 -12.86 0.38
CA ALA A 479 -0.23 -12.31 -0.96
C ALA A 479 0.41 -13.20 -2.02
N SER A 480 1.63 -13.72 -1.78
CA SER A 480 2.32 -14.64 -2.70
C SER A 480 1.57 -15.96 -2.87
N ALA A 481 1.01 -16.52 -1.79
CA ALA A 481 0.16 -17.70 -1.87
C ALA A 481 -1.11 -17.44 -2.69
N GLY A 482 -1.70 -16.23 -2.54
CA GLY A 482 -2.83 -15.80 -3.36
C GLY A 482 -2.49 -15.68 -4.85
N ASP A 483 -1.31 -15.17 -5.18
CA ASP A 483 -0.87 -15.06 -6.58
C ASP A 483 -0.56 -16.44 -7.20
N LEU A 484 -0.02 -17.37 -6.41
CA LEU A 484 0.16 -18.77 -6.84
C LEU A 484 -1.20 -19.47 -7.07
N ALA A 485 -2.15 -19.27 -6.16
CA ALA A 485 -3.49 -19.83 -6.31
C ALA A 485 -4.22 -19.28 -7.57
N GLU A 486 -4.05 -17.99 -7.87
CA GLU A 486 -4.58 -17.39 -9.10
C GLU A 486 -4.02 -18.06 -10.36
N GLN A 487 -2.71 -18.30 -10.40
CA GLN A 487 -2.05 -18.95 -11.56
C GLN A 487 -2.61 -20.34 -11.82
N ASN A 488 -2.96 -21.08 -10.75
CA ASN A 488 -3.46 -22.45 -10.85
C ASN A 488 -4.98 -22.52 -11.07
N LEU A 489 -5.76 -21.59 -10.49
CA LEU A 489 -7.23 -21.71 -10.37
C LEU A 489 -8.01 -20.52 -10.95
N THR A 490 -7.37 -19.45 -11.36
CA THR A 490 -7.95 -18.14 -11.71
C THR A 490 -8.57 -17.37 -10.52
N GLN A 491 -8.74 -16.06 -10.66
CA GLN A 491 -9.35 -15.20 -9.63
C GLN A 491 -10.80 -15.58 -9.29
N TYR A 492 -11.52 -16.24 -10.20
CA TYR A 492 -12.91 -16.65 -9.99
C TYR A 492 -13.04 -17.90 -9.11
N ALA A 493 -12.17 -18.88 -9.31
CA ALA A 493 -12.32 -20.21 -8.72
C ALA A 493 -11.57 -20.39 -7.39
N MET A 494 -10.49 -19.65 -7.17
CA MET A 494 -9.67 -19.77 -5.95
C MET A 494 -10.46 -19.50 -4.67
N LEU A 495 -10.17 -20.27 -3.62
CA LEU A 495 -10.76 -20.16 -2.28
C LEU A 495 -9.65 -19.83 -1.25
N PRO A 496 -9.99 -19.34 -0.05
CA PRO A 496 -9.01 -19.15 1.03
C PRO A 496 -8.25 -20.43 1.42
N SER A 497 -8.88 -21.60 1.33
CA SER A 497 -8.22 -22.89 1.53
C SER A 497 -7.14 -23.19 0.49
N ASP A 498 -7.29 -22.68 -0.75
CA ASP A 498 -6.27 -22.85 -1.78
C ASP A 498 -5.03 -22.03 -1.46
N LEU A 499 -5.20 -20.80 -0.89
CA LEU A 499 -4.09 -20.02 -0.38
C LEU A 499 -3.27 -20.81 0.65
N ILE A 500 -3.95 -21.53 1.57
CA ILE A 500 -3.29 -22.37 2.55
C ILE A 500 -2.51 -23.49 1.87
N GLY A 501 -3.07 -24.09 0.81
CA GLY A 501 -2.42 -25.11 -0.02
C GLY A 501 -1.15 -24.58 -0.73
N GLU A 502 -1.13 -23.31 -1.09
CA GLU A 502 0.00 -22.66 -1.77
C GLU A 502 1.08 -22.11 -0.81
N LEU A 503 0.82 -22.01 0.49
CA LEU A 503 1.82 -21.55 1.47
C LEU A 503 3.16 -22.28 1.40
N PRO A 504 3.22 -23.64 1.26
CA PRO A 504 4.50 -24.32 1.13
C PRO A 504 5.34 -23.87 -0.07
N TYR A 505 4.68 -23.51 -1.17
CA TYR A 505 5.36 -23.01 -2.37
C TYR A 505 5.77 -21.55 -2.21
N ALA A 506 4.96 -20.73 -1.54
CA ALA A 506 5.31 -19.37 -1.17
C ALA A 506 6.55 -19.32 -0.26
N PHE A 507 6.63 -20.21 0.74
CA PHE A 507 7.83 -20.39 1.57
C PHE A 507 9.05 -20.82 0.74
N ARG A 508 8.90 -21.83 -0.12
CA ARG A 508 10.00 -22.29 -0.99
C ARG A 508 10.55 -21.18 -1.88
N ALA A 509 9.69 -20.29 -2.36
CA ALA A 509 10.12 -19.13 -3.14
C ALA A 509 10.83 -18.07 -2.29
N LEU A 510 10.62 -18.06 -0.97
CA LEU A 510 11.14 -17.05 -0.04
C LEU A 510 12.50 -17.45 0.55
N ILE A 511 12.69 -18.74 0.85
CA ILE A 511 13.94 -19.34 1.39
C ILE A 511 14.77 -19.99 0.28
#